data_4281d71b0dd53e54b7d4219f74ea0b74
#
_entry.id   4281d71b0dd53e54b7d4219f74ea0b74
#
_cell.length_a   1.000
_cell.length_b   1.000
_cell.length_c   1.000
_cell.angle_alpha   90.00
_cell.angle_beta   90.00
_cell.angle_gamma   90.00
#
_symmetry.space_group_name_H-M   'P 1'
#
loop_
_entity.id
_entity.type
_entity.pdbx_description
1 polymer ?
#
loop_
_entity_poly.entity_id
_entity_poly.type
_entity_poly.pdbx_seq_one_letter_code
_entity_poly.pdbx_strand_id
1 'polypeptide(L)'
;TTPKVLWINSPGNPTGAVLPVEHLAKVVAWARRHGVVVAADECYAELDWRQPDPRRPGPRHTTPSLLDPAVCGGSHEGLLAVYSLSKQSNLAGYRAAFVAGDPALIAGLVEVRRHAGMMVPGPVQAAMTVALRDDEHVADQRLRYGVRREILIEALEGVGLRIEHSEAGLY
;
A
#
# COMPACT_ATOMS: atom_id res chain seq x y z
N THR A 1 19.99 -0.73 21.70
CA THR A 1 19.20 -1.91 21.26
C THR A 1 18.94 -1.82 19.78
N THR A 2 19.25 -2.88 19.03
CA THR A 2 18.94 -2.98 17.60
C THR A 2 17.41 -3.13 17.43
N PRO A 3 16.76 -2.34 16.56
CA PRO A 3 15.34 -2.53 16.28
C PRO A 3 15.09 -3.92 15.71
N LYS A 4 13.93 -4.51 15.96
CA LYS A 4 13.53 -5.81 15.41
C LYS A 4 12.69 -5.66 14.14
N VAL A 5 11.91 -4.58 14.06
CA VAL A 5 11.03 -4.27 12.93
C VAL A 5 11.20 -2.80 12.59
N LEU A 6 11.32 -2.51 11.30
CA LEU A 6 11.18 -1.19 10.72
C LEU A 6 9.85 -1.13 9.98
N TRP A 7 8.97 -0.23 10.41
CA TRP A 7 7.70 0.02 9.73
C TRP A 7 7.83 1.23 8.83
N ILE A 8 7.48 1.09 7.55
CA ILE A 8 7.43 2.17 6.58
C ILE A 8 6.01 2.30 6.00
N ASN A 9 5.64 3.48 5.51
CA ASN A 9 4.36 3.74 4.87
C ASN A 9 4.61 4.46 3.54
N SER A 10 4.35 3.75 2.42
CA SER A 10 4.51 4.31 1.07
C SER A 10 3.49 3.66 0.11
N PRO A 11 2.61 4.48 -0.48
CA PRO A 11 2.44 5.94 -0.34
C PRO A 11 2.09 6.36 1.08
N GLY A 12 2.66 7.50 1.51
CA GLY A 12 2.63 7.95 2.89
C GLY A 12 1.33 8.65 3.32
N ASN A 13 0.85 8.31 4.50
CA ASN A 13 -0.18 9.06 5.22
C ASN A 13 0.48 9.77 6.41
N PRO A 14 0.38 11.09 6.56
CA PRO A 14 -0.46 12.05 5.81
C PRO A 14 0.26 12.79 4.67
N THR A 15 1.50 12.43 4.32
CA THR A 15 2.36 13.24 3.43
C THR A 15 2.01 13.15 1.96
N GLY A 16 1.29 12.10 1.53
CA GLY A 16 1.04 11.80 0.12
C GLY A 16 2.30 11.47 -0.70
N ALA A 17 3.46 11.36 -0.06
CA ALA A 17 4.73 11.10 -0.74
C ALA A 17 4.89 9.62 -1.09
N VAL A 18 5.57 9.34 -2.22
CA VAL A 18 5.91 7.99 -2.67
C VAL A 18 7.42 7.77 -2.59
N LEU A 19 7.83 6.76 -1.85
CA LEU A 19 9.24 6.40 -1.76
C LEU A 19 9.73 5.79 -3.09
N PRO A 20 10.82 6.29 -3.68
CA PRO A 20 11.34 5.75 -4.92
C PRO A 20 12.02 4.38 -4.71
N VAL A 21 12.15 3.60 -5.78
CA VAL A 21 12.76 2.26 -5.81
C VAL A 21 14.13 2.25 -5.15
N GLU A 22 14.98 3.24 -5.47
CA GLU A 22 16.35 3.32 -4.96
C GLU A 22 16.38 3.55 -3.44
N HIS A 23 15.39 4.27 -2.91
CA HIS A 23 15.29 4.48 -1.46
C HIS A 23 14.85 3.20 -0.75
N LEU A 24 13.80 2.54 -1.27
CA LEU A 24 13.32 1.27 -0.73
C LEU A 24 14.41 0.19 -0.79
N ALA A 25 15.15 0.09 -1.90
CA ALA A 25 16.27 -0.86 -2.02
C ALA A 25 17.39 -0.59 -0.98
N LYS A 26 17.69 0.69 -0.69
CA LYS A 26 18.65 1.04 0.38
C LYS A 26 18.14 0.62 1.76
N VAL A 27 16.84 0.79 2.03
CA VAL A 27 16.20 0.37 3.28
C VAL A 27 16.31 -1.15 3.43
N VAL A 28 15.95 -1.91 2.38
CA VAL A 28 16.05 -3.38 2.37
C VAL A 28 17.48 -3.84 2.60
N ALA A 29 18.45 -3.26 1.90
CA ALA A 29 19.86 -3.61 2.05
C ALA A 29 20.37 -3.32 3.48
N TRP A 30 19.96 -2.20 4.05
CA TRP A 30 20.31 -1.86 5.45
C TRP A 30 19.67 -2.85 6.43
N ALA A 31 18.39 -3.13 6.28
CA ALA A 31 17.65 -4.02 7.17
C ALA A 31 18.25 -5.44 7.20
N ARG A 32 18.58 -5.99 6.03
CA ARG A 32 19.24 -7.30 5.91
C ARG A 32 20.58 -7.36 6.62
N ARG A 33 21.42 -6.32 6.48
CA ARG A 33 22.71 -6.26 7.18
C ARG A 33 22.58 -6.23 8.70
N HIS A 34 21.44 -5.79 9.23
CA HIS A 34 21.21 -5.62 10.66
C HIS A 34 20.22 -6.64 11.25
N GLY A 35 19.74 -7.59 10.45
CA GLY A 35 18.75 -8.59 10.89
C GLY A 35 17.43 -7.97 11.33
N VAL A 36 16.97 -6.91 10.63
CA VAL A 36 15.74 -6.16 10.90
C VAL A 36 14.70 -6.56 9.87
N VAL A 37 13.48 -6.89 10.32
CA VAL A 37 12.32 -7.10 9.44
C VAL A 37 11.82 -5.74 8.96
N VAL A 38 11.51 -5.63 7.67
CA VAL A 38 10.82 -4.44 7.12
C VAL A 38 9.37 -4.77 6.85
N ALA A 39 8.46 -3.99 7.40
CA ALA A 39 7.03 -4.03 7.09
C ALA A 39 6.63 -2.72 6.39
N ALA A 40 6.08 -2.81 5.17
CA ALA A 40 5.61 -1.67 4.40
C ALA A 40 4.08 -1.65 4.38
N ASP A 41 3.48 -0.55 4.83
CA ASP A 41 2.07 -0.27 4.60
C ASP A 41 1.90 0.36 3.22
N GLU A 42 1.31 -0.40 2.30
CA GLU A 42 1.11 -0.06 0.89
C GLU A 42 -0.37 0.18 0.55
N CYS A 43 -1.22 0.48 1.55
CA CYS A 43 -2.68 0.54 1.37
C CYS A 43 -3.16 1.64 0.40
N TYR A 44 -2.30 2.57 -0.01
CA TYR A 44 -2.58 3.62 -0.98
C TYR A 44 -1.96 3.38 -2.36
N ALA A 45 -1.41 2.20 -2.64
CA ALA A 45 -0.69 1.92 -3.88
C ALA A 45 -1.51 2.20 -5.15
N GLU A 46 -2.83 1.95 -5.13
CA GLU A 46 -3.73 2.22 -6.25
C GLU A 46 -4.13 3.69 -6.41
N LEU A 47 -3.79 4.56 -5.46
CA LEU A 47 -4.15 5.97 -5.46
C LEU A 47 -2.93 6.85 -5.80
N ASP A 48 -2.23 6.53 -6.88
CA ASP A 48 -1.13 7.31 -7.43
C ASP A 48 -1.64 8.35 -8.43
N TRP A 49 -1.49 9.62 -8.11
CA TRP A 49 -1.96 10.75 -8.91
C TRP A 49 -0.96 11.23 -9.96
N ARG A 50 0.26 10.69 -9.97
CA ARG A 50 1.28 11.00 -10.96
C ARG A 50 0.92 10.44 -12.35
N GLN A 51 -0.04 9.48 -12.41
CA GLN A 51 -0.64 9.00 -13.66
C GLN A 51 -2.06 9.53 -13.83
N PRO A 52 -2.34 10.27 -14.91
CA PRO A 52 -3.61 10.96 -15.06
C PRO A 52 -4.80 10.05 -15.36
N ASP A 53 -4.60 8.90 -16.01
CA ASP A 53 -5.70 8.03 -16.44
C ASP A 53 -5.47 6.55 -16.04
N PRO A 54 -6.26 6.01 -15.10
CA PRO A 54 -6.14 4.63 -14.66
C PRO A 54 -6.54 3.59 -15.72
N ARG A 55 -7.20 4.02 -16.81
CA ARG A 55 -7.63 3.16 -17.92
C ARG A 55 -6.59 3.05 -19.04
N ARG A 56 -5.51 3.84 -19.00
CA ARG A 56 -4.46 3.73 -20.00
C ARG A 56 -3.69 2.41 -19.85
N PRO A 57 -3.35 1.76 -20.98
CA PRO A 57 -2.47 0.60 -20.94
C PRO A 57 -1.13 0.98 -20.31
N GLY A 58 -0.75 0.29 -19.25
CA GLY A 58 0.50 0.50 -18.52
C GLY A 58 0.57 -0.41 -17.30
N PRO A 59 1.69 -0.42 -16.58
CA PRO A 59 1.77 -1.16 -15.33
C PRO A 59 0.72 -0.61 -14.35
N ARG A 60 -0.05 -1.51 -13.73
CA ARG A 60 -1.14 -1.21 -12.82
C ARG A 60 -0.72 -0.36 -11.63
N HIS A 61 0.47 -0.64 -11.14
CA HIS A 61 1.06 0.03 -9.99
C HIS A 61 2.24 0.88 -10.46
N THR A 62 2.16 2.17 -10.22
CA THR A 62 3.29 3.06 -10.44
C THR A 62 4.02 3.35 -9.13
N THR A 63 3.39 3.03 -8.00
CA THR A 63 4.05 3.06 -6.70
C THR A 63 4.88 1.80 -6.51
N PRO A 64 6.17 1.92 -6.18
CA PRO A 64 7.00 0.77 -5.91
C PRO A 64 6.51 -0.01 -4.70
N SER A 65 6.43 -1.35 -4.82
CA SER A 65 6.21 -2.24 -3.69
C SER A 65 7.53 -2.65 -3.05
N LEU A 66 7.51 -2.91 -1.75
CA LEU A 66 8.64 -3.53 -1.05
C LEU A 66 9.05 -4.88 -1.65
N LEU A 67 8.08 -5.59 -2.28
CA LEU A 67 8.27 -6.91 -2.87
C LEU A 67 8.66 -6.87 -4.35
N ASP A 68 8.75 -5.70 -4.98
CA ASP A 68 9.21 -5.59 -6.35
C ASP A 68 10.65 -6.11 -6.50
N PRO A 69 10.94 -6.89 -7.55
CA PRO A 69 12.29 -7.41 -7.78
C PRO A 69 13.39 -6.34 -7.80
N ALA A 70 13.07 -5.14 -8.32
CA ALA A 70 13.99 -4.01 -8.32
C ALA A 70 14.28 -3.44 -6.92
N VAL A 71 13.38 -3.68 -5.95
CA VAL A 71 13.54 -3.27 -4.54
C VAL A 71 14.16 -4.39 -3.71
N CYS A 72 13.59 -5.59 -3.77
CA CYS A 72 13.95 -6.73 -2.92
C CYS A 72 15.12 -7.58 -3.47
N GLY A 73 15.55 -7.36 -4.72
CA GLY A 73 16.60 -8.16 -5.36
C GLY A 73 16.17 -9.61 -5.60
N GLY A 74 14.86 -9.87 -5.76
CA GLY A 74 14.30 -11.19 -6.01
C GLY A 74 14.14 -12.09 -4.76
N SER A 75 14.45 -11.60 -3.57
CA SER A 75 14.23 -12.32 -2.30
C SER A 75 13.27 -11.55 -1.40
N HIS A 76 12.27 -12.22 -0.84
CA HIS A 76 11.34 -11.63 0.13
C HIS A 76 11.75 -11.88 1.59
N GLU A 77 12.92 -12.48 1.83
CA GLU A 77 13.42 -12.75 3.18
C GLU A 77 13.46 -11.46 4.03
N GLY A 78 12.83 -11.51 5.21
CA GLY A 78 12.71 -10.38 6.13
C GLY A 78 11.77 -9.26 5.68
N LEU A 79 10.96 -9.43 4.63
CA LEU A 79 10.11 -8.38 4.08
C LEU A 79 8.62 -8.75 4.19
N LEU A 80 7.80 -7.76 4.56
CA LEU A 80 6.34 -7.88 4.64
C LEU A 80 5.70 -6.65 3.97
N ALA A 81 4.88 -6.86 2.94
CA ALA A 81 3.97 -5.85 2.40
C ALA A 81 2.59 -6.02 3.03
N VAL A 82 2.06 -4.95 3.61
CA VAL A 82 0.74 -4.89 4.24
C VAL A 82 -0.19 -4.12 3.32
N TYR A 83 -1.30 -4.71 2.96
CA TYR A 83 -2.22 -4.15 1.99
C TYR A 83 -3.68 -4.19 2.47
N SER A 84 -4.46 -3.18 2.12
CA SER A 84 -5.86 -3.07 2.53
C SER A 84 -6.77 -2.69 1.36
N LEU A 85 -7.92 -3.35 1.28
CA LEU A 85 -8.96 -3.03 0.31
C LEU A 85 -9.83 -1.84 0.73
N SER A 86 -9.55 -1.25 1.88
CA SER A 86 -10.33 -0.12 2.42
C SER A 86 -10.36 1.08 1.47
N LYS A 87 -9.27 1.33 0.74
CA LYS A 87 -9.12 2.51 -0.13
C LYS A 87 -9.37 2.18 -1.59
N GLN A 88 -8.67 1.19 -2.15
CA GLN A 88 -8.84 0.81 -3.55
C GLN A 88 -10.27 0.37 -3.89
N SER A 89 -10.93 -0.35 -2.98
CA SER A 89 -12.24 -0.98 -3.19
C SER A 89 -13.36 -0.39 -2.35
N ASN A 90 -13.09 0.69 -1.61
CA ASN A 90 -14.06 1.32 -0.69
C ASN A 90 -14.65 0.34 0.34
N LEU A 91 -13.88 -0.68 0.75
CA LEU A 91 -14.29 -1.74 1.67
C LEU A 91 -13.83 -1.52 3.11
N ALA A 92 -13.75 -0.26 3.57
CA ALA A 92 -13.27 0.06 4.91
C ALA A 92 -14.08 -0.62 6.03
N GLY A 93 -15.40 -0.74 5.86
CA GLY A 93 -16.29 -1.38 6.83
C GLY A 93 -16.07 -2.90 6.99
N TYR A 94 -15.55 -3.55 5.96
CA TYR A 94 -15.28 -5.00 5.97
C TYR A 94 -14.04 -5.39 6.77
N ARG A 95 -13.19 -4.44 7.14
CA ARG A 95 -11.91 -4.68 7.81
C ARG A 95 -11.03 -5.67 7.05
N ALA A 96 -11.03 -5.55 5.70
CA ALA A 96 -10.36 -6.45 4.78
C ALA A 96 -8.95 -5.98 4.47
N ALA A 97 -7.96 -6.75 4.90
CA ALA A 97 -6.53 -6.51 4.67
C ALA A 97 -5.78 -7.84 4.58
N PHE A 98 -4.61 -7.83 3.97
CA PHE A 98 -3.72 -8.98 3.92
C PHE A 98 -2.26 -8.57 4.07
N VAL A 99 -1.40 -9.54 4.33
CA VAL A 99 0.05 -9.38 4.38
C VAL A 99 0.67 -10.40 3.43
N ALA A 100 1.62 -9.96 2.62
CA ALA A 100 2.42 -10.80 1.74
C ALA A 100 3.92 -10.59 2.03
N GLY A 101 4.76 -11.56 1.64
CA GLY A 101 6.22 -11.43 1.81
C GLY A 101 6.89 -12.70 2.25
N ASP A 102 7.81 -12.62 3.20
CA ASP A 102 8.60 -13.73 3.73
C ASP A 102 7.71 -14.90 4.21
N PRO A 103 7.81 -16.09 3.60
CA PRO A 103 6.97 -17.23 3.95
C PRO A 103 7.10 -17.68 5.42
N ALA A 104 8.29 -17.57 6.01
CA ALA A 104 8.51 -17.96 7.40
C ALA A 104 7.82 -16.98 8.37
N LEU A 105 7.93 -15.68 8.09
CA LEU A 105 7.21 -14.65 8.86
C LEU A 105 5.70 -14.78 8.70
N ILE A 106 5.20 -15.02 7.49
CA ILE A 106 3.76 -15.23 7.24
C ILE A 106 3.25 -16.45 8.00
N ALA A 107 3.97 -17.56 7.99
CA ALA A 107 3.58 -18.75 8.74
C ALA A 107 3.47 -18.46 10.25
N GLY A 108 4.44 -17.76 10.82
CA GLY A 108 4.41 -17.33 12.22
C GLY A 108 3.25 -16.38 12.55
N LEU A 109 2.96 -15.42 11.65
CA LEU A 109 1.82 -14.52 11.80
C LEU A 109 0.47 -15.27 11.76
N VAL A 110 0.32 -16.22 10.85
CA VAL A 110 -0.90 -17.06 10.75
C VAL A 110 -1.11 -17.85 12.04
N GLU A 111 -0.05 -18.44 12.60
CA GLU A 111 -0.13 -19.22 13.84
C GLU A 111 -0.56 -18.34 15.03
N VAL A 112 0.05 -17.20 15.21
CA VAL A 112 -0.32 -16.23 16.27
C VAL A 112 -1.77 -15.77 16.09
N ARG A 113 -2.17 -15.39 14.87
CA ARG A 113 -3.52 -14.87 14.60
C ARG A 113 -4.59 -15.94 14.81
N ARG A 114 -4.32 -17.19 14.43
CA ARG A 114 -5.23 -18.33 14.64
C ARG A 114 -5.57 -18.49 16.11
N HIS A 115 -4.56 -18.50 16.98
CA HIS A 115 -4.75 -18.73 18.42
C HIS A 115 -5.27 -17.48 19.14
N ALA A 116 -4.97 -16.29 18.65
CA ALA A 116 -5.46 -15.02 19.21
C ALA A 116 -6.89 -14.65 18.76
N GLY A 117 -7.55 -15.47 17.94
CA GLY A 117 -8.90 -15.18 17.42
C GLY A 117 -8.96 -14.03 16.41
N MET A 118 -7.84 -13.68 15.78
CA MET A 118 -7.74 -12.55 14.84
C MET A 118 -7.85 -12.99 13.36
N MET A 119 -8.55 -14.08 13.09
CA MET A 119 -8.79 -14.54 11.72
C MET A 119 -9.91 -13.74 11.06
N VAL A 120 -9.70 -13.36 9.81
CA VAL A 120 -10.72 -12.67 9.00
C VAL A 120 -11.86 -13.65 8.70
N PRO A 121 -13.14 -13.29 8.90
CA PRO A 121 -14.28 -14.16 8.62
C PRO A 121 -14.31 -14.64 7.16
N GLY A 122 -14.70 -15.89 6.93
CA GLY A 122 -14.77 -16.51 5.60
C GLY A 122 -15.52 -15.69 4.55
N PRO A 123 -16.72 -15.16 4.83
CA PRO A 123 -17.43 -14.28 3.89
C PRO A 123 -16.65 -13.04 3.48
N VAL A 124 -15.89 -12.44 4.41
CA VAL A 124 -15.02 -11.28 4.11
C VAL A 124 -13.87 -11.71 3.20
N GLN A 125 -13.24 -12.86 3.45
CA GLN A 125 -12.19 -13.40 2.59
C GLN A 125 -12.69 -13.68 1.17
N ALA A 126 -13.93 -14.21 1.03
CA ALA A 126 -14.55 -14.43 -0.27
C ALA A 126 -14.77 -13.08 -1.01
N ALA A 127 -15.29 -12.07 -0.33
CA ALA A 127 -15.45 -10.72 -0.89
C ALA A 127 -14.12 -10.10 -1.30
N MET A 128 -13.07 -10.26 -0.49
CA MET A 128 -11.69 -9.83 -0.84
C MET A 128 -11.21 -10.49 -2.13
N THR A 129 -11.43 -11.79 -2.27
CA THR A 129 -11.00 -12.55 -3.45
C THR A 129 -11.68 -12.05 -4.72
N VAL A 130 -12.97 -11.74 -4.66
CA VAL A 130 -13.71 -11.15 -5.79
C VAL A 130 -13.17 -9.77 -6.12
N ALA A 131 -13.03 -8.90 -5.12
CA ALA A 131 -12.52 -7.53 -5.31
C ALA A 131 -11.11 -7.50 -5.89
N LEU A 132 -10.22 -8.40 -5.47
CA LEU A 132 -8.84 -8.49 -5.98
C LEU A 132 -8.75 -9.02 -7.42
N ARG A 133 -9.83 -9.58 -7.97
CA ARG A 133 -9.91 -10.06 -9.36
C ARG A 133 -10.60 -9.09 -10.29
N ASP A 134 -11.15 -8.02 -9.76
CA ASP A 134 -11.88 -7.01 -10.52
C ASP A 134 -11.10 -5.69 -10.53
N ASP A 135 -10.57 -5.36 -11.69
CA ASP A 135 -9.77 -4.17 -11.92
C ASP A 135 -10.60 -2.95 -12.28
N GLU A 136 -11.80 -3.19 -12.84
CA GLU A 136 -12.65 -2.11 -13.33
C GLU A 136 -13.16 -1.25 -12.18
N HIS A 137 -13.61 -1.88 -11.08
CA HIS A 137 -14.08 -1.13 -9.92
C HIS A 137 -12.96 -0.32 -9.24
N VAL A 138 -11.71 -0.81 -9.28
CA VAL A 138 -10.55 -0.07 -8.74
C VAL A 138 -10.30 1.19 -9.56
N ALA A 139 -10.33 1.06 -10.89
CA ALA A 139 -10.18 2.19 -11.80
C ALA A 139 -11.31 3.22 -11.60
N ASP A 140 -12.56 2.77 -11.49
CA ASP A 140 -13.70 3.64 -11.25
C ASP A 140 -13.63 4.33 -9.89
N GLN A 141 -13.22 3.62 -8.83
CA GLN A 141 -13.04 4.22 -7.51
C GLN A 141 -11.94 5.27 -7.51
N ARG A 142 -10.82 5.00 -8.20
CA ARG A 142 -9.73 5.98 -8.36
C ARG A 142 -10.20 7.23 -9.10
N LEU A 143 -10.97 7.10 -10.19
CA LEU A 143 -11.53 8.25 -10.90
C LEU A 143 -12.41 9.12 -9.99
N ARG A 144 -13.28 8.50 -9.18
CA ARG A 144 -14.13 9.23 -8.22
C ARG A 144 -13.32 10.00 -7.19
N TYR A 145 -12.24 9.41 -6.68
CA TYR A 145 -11.32 10.10 -5.77
C TYR A 145 -10.57 11.22 -6.49
N GLY A 146 -10.15 11.02 -7.75
CA GLY A 146 -9.50 12.03 -8.56
C GLY A 146 -10.34 13.30 -8.71
N VAL A 147 -11.61 13.14 -9.10
CA VAL A 147 -12.54 14.28 -9.20
C VAL A 147 -12.69 15.02 -7.88
N ARG A 148 -12.87 14.31 -6.77
CA ARG A 148 -12.98 14.93 -5.45
C ARG A 148 -11.70 15.67 -5.03
N ARG A 149 -10.54 15.09 -5.38
CA ARG A 149 -9.25 15.70 -5.13
C ARG A 149 -9.08 17.00 -5.90
N GLU A 150 -9.41 17.04 -7.18
CA GLU A 150 -9.34 18.26 -8.00
C GLU A 150 -10.22 19.37 -7.44
N ILE A 151 -11.48 19.07 -7.10
CA ILE A 151 -12.40 20.03 -6.47
C ILE A 151 -11.81 20.58 -5.18
N LEU A 152 -11.21 19.72 -4.35
CA LEU A 152 -10.61 20.16 -3.08
C LEU A 152 -9.37 21.04 -3.31
N ILE A 153 -8.51 20.68 -4.25
CA ILE A 153 -7.33 21.47 -4.61
C ILE A 153 -7.75 22.87 -5.06
N GLU A 154 -8.68 22.95 -6.03
CA GLU A 154 -9.19 24.24 -6.52
C GLU A 154 -9.79 25.11 -5.40
N ALA A 155 -10.56 24.48 -4.50
CA ALA A 155 -11.17 25.19 -3.37
C ALA A 155 -10.11 25.73 -2.38
N LEU A 156 -9.07 24.97 -2.08
CA LEU A 156 -7.99 25.37 -1.18
C LEU A 156 -7.12 26.47 -1.80
N GLU A 157 -6.76 26.32 -3.07
CA GLU A 157 -6.00 27.34 -3.80
C GLU A 157 -6.80 28.64 -3.95
N GLY A 158 -8.12 28.55 -4.15
CA GLY A 158 -9.03 29.70 -4.23
C GLY A 158 -9.09 30.54 -2.95
N VAL A 159 -8.74 29.98 -1.79
CA VAL A 159 -8.62 30.71 -0.52
C VAL A 159 -7.17 31.00 -0.13
N GLY A 160 -6.23 30.82 -1.06
CA GLY A 160 -4.81 31.16 -0.88
C GLY A 160 -3.97 30.11 -0.15
N LEU A 161 -4.48 28.90 0.04
CA LEU A 161 -3.71 27.78 0.59
C LEU A 161 -2.93 27.09 -0.54
N ARG A 162 -1.68 26.75 -0.26
CA ARG A 162 -0.81 26.03 -1.20
C ARG A 162 -0.63 24.58 -0.78
N ILE A 163 -0.83 23.66 -1.73
CA ILE A 163 -0.52 22.25 -1.55
C ILE A 163 0.92 22.02 -2.00
N GLU A 164 1.78 21.59 -1.08
CA GLU A 164 3.21 21.38 -1.37
C GLU A 164 3.47 20.01 -1.97
N HIS A 165 2.79 18.97 -1.49
CA HIS A 165 2.94 17.58 -1.92
C HIS A 165 1.60 16.87 -1.95
N SER A 166 1.33 16.13 -3.03
CA SER A 166 0.18 15.24 -3.18
C SER A 166 0.41 14.29 -4.35
N GLU A 167 1.41 13.40 -4.22
CA GLU A 167 1.76 12.42 -5.26
C GLU A 167 0.79 11.25 -5.27
N ALA A 168 0.32 10.82 -4.09
CA ALA A 168 -0.56 9.67 -3.93
C ALA A 168 -1.41 9.79 -2.66
N GLY A 169 -2.37 8.86 -2.49
CA GLY A 169 -3.22 8.78 -1.31
C GLY A 169 -4.42 9.73 -1.36
N LEU A 170 -4.91 10.10 -0.17
CA LEU A 170 -6.10 10.95 0.01
C LEU A 170 -5.77 12.24 0.79
N TYR A 171 -4.50 12.63 0.83
CA TYR A 171 -3.97 13.73 1.65
C TYR A 171 -3.27 14.74 0.77
#